data_634d15e0184e8f2bdc8d890e988f2bca
#
_entry.id   634d15e0184e8f2bdc8d890e988f2bca
#
_cell.length_a   1.000
_cell.length_b   1.000
_cell.length_c   1.000
_cell.angle_alpha   90.00
_cell.angle_beta   90.00
_cell.angle_gamma   90.00
#
_symmetry.space_group_name_H-M   'P 1'
#
loop_
_entity.id
_entity.type
_entity.pdbx_description
1 polymer ?
#
loop_
_entity_poly.entity_id
_entity_poly.type
_entity_poly.pdbx_seq_one_letter_code
_entity_poly.pdbx_strand_id
1 'polypeptide(L)'
;MASAGPVIYLVDDDPSYLTAMSRFLRAAGHTLEAFSSPTEFLKILPSIGSGCLVLDLQMPGVTGFDVQDAVAKQANPLPIIFLTGQGEVQDAVRAMRHGAEDFLGKHGSAEELLTAIERALARNARERTRRQS
;
A
#
# COMPACT_ATOMS: atom_id res chain seq x y z
N MET A 1 3.23 -24.80 11.30
CA MET A 1 2.80 -24.00 10.24
C MET A 1 3.66 -22.76 10.03
N ALA A 2 4.17 -22.66 8.89
CA ALA A 2 4.98 -21.50 8.58
C ALA A 2 4.12 -20.25 8.59
N SER A 3 4.63 -19.17 9.15
CA SER A 3 3.96 -17.88 9.04
C SER A 3 4.02 -17.42 7.59
N ALA A 4 3.01 -16.77 7.16
CA ALA A 4 3.01 -16.17 5.84
C ALA A 4 4.08 -15.09 5.80
N GLY A 5 4.78 -14.98 4.69
CA GLY A 5 5.67 -13.87 4.44
C GLY A 5 4.89 -12.56 4.29
N PRO A 6 5.58 -11.47 3.99
CA PRO A 6 4.90 -10.20 3.82
C PRO A 6 3.94 -10.20 2.63
N VAL A 7 2.85 -9.48 2.76
CA VAL A 7 1.81 -9.38 1.73
C VAL A 7 1.71 -7.94 1.26
N ILE A 8 1.63 -7.76 -0.06
CA ILE A 8 1.32 -6.47 -0.65
C ILE A 8 -0.20 -6.37 -0.73
N TYR A 9 -0.77 -5.35 -0.13
CA TYR A 9 -2.19 -5.05 -0.26
C TYR A 9 -2.34 -3.95 -1.29
N LEU A 10 -3.05 -4.26 -2.38
CA LEU A 10 -3.22 -3.32 -3.50
C LEU A 10 -4.67 -2.88 -3.56
N VAL A 11 -4.93 -1.60 -3.34
CA VAL A 11 -6.28 -1.04 -3.29
C VAL A 11 -6.44 0.01 -4.38
N ASP A 12 -7.31 -0.26 -5.35
CA ASP A 12 -7.54 0.61 -6.49
C ASP A 12 -8.90 0.28 -7.10
N ASP A 13 -9.69 1.28 -7.42
CA ASP A 13 -11.02 1.06 -7.98
C ASP A 13 -11.00 0.83 -9.49
N ASP A 14 -9.85 0.94 -10.15
CA ASP A 14 -9.71 0.66 -11.57
C ASP A 14 -9.39 -0.83 -11.77
N PRO A 15 -10.33 -1.64 -12.28
CA PRO A 15 -10.10 -3.08 -12.42
C PRO A 15 -8.99 -3.43 -13.39
N SER A 16 -8.80 -2.63 -14.45
CA SER A 16 -7.72 -2.88 -15.41
C SER A 16 -6.35 -2.69 -14.76
N TYR A 17 -6.21 -1.63 -13.98
CA TYR A 17 -4.95 -1.37 -13.26
C TYR A 17 -4.68 -2.46 -12.22
N LEU A 18 -5.71 -2.86 -11.46
CA LEU A 18 -5.58 -3.95 -10.50
C LEU A 18 -5.09 -5.23 -11.14
N THR A 19 -5.69 -5.61 -12.27
CA THR A 19 -5.32 -6.84 -12.96
C THR A 19 -3.89 -6.80 -13.45
N ALA A 20 -3.53 -5.72 -14.15
CA ALA A 20 -2.19 -5.59 -14.73
C ALA A 20 -1.12 -5.55 -13.66
N MET A 21 -1.33 -4.77 -12.62
CA MET A 21 -0.33 -4.61 -11.57
C MET A 21 -0.22 -5.86 -10.71
N SER A 22 -1.34 -6.56 -10.47
CA SER A 22 -1.31 -7.83 -9.75
C SER A 22 -0.45 -8.86 -10.48
N ARG A 23 -0.61 -8.94 -11.80
CA ARG A 23 0.21 -9.86 -12.61
C ARG A 23 1.68 -9.51 -12.53
N PHE A 24 1.99 -8.22 -12.65
CA PHE A 24 3.38 -7.77 -12.62
C PHE A 24 4.04 -8.09 -11.28
N LEU A 25 3.37 -7.80 -10.19
CA LEU A 25 3.94 -8.00 -8.86
C LEU A 25 4.06 -9.47 -8.50
N ARG A 26 3.08 -10.30 -8.89
CA ARG A 26 3.18 -11.74 -8.68
C ARG A 26 4.31 -12.34 -9.49
N ALA A 27 4.50 -11.88 -10.73
CA ALA A 27 5.61 -12.34 -11.57
C ALA A 27 6.96 -11.96 -10.96
N ALA A 28 7.01 -10.87 -10.20
CA ALA A 28 8.22 -10.46 -9.49
C ALA A 28 8.45 -11.23 -8.18
N GLY A 29 7.58 -12.19 -7.87
CA GLY A 29 7.74 -13.07 -6.71
C GLY A 29 7.00 -12.63 -5.45
N HIS A 30 6.13 -11.63 -5.54
CA HIS A 30 5.44 -11.13 -4.37
C HIS A 30 4.08 -11.80 -4.16
N THR A 31 3.71 -11.97 -2.91
CA THR A 31 2.37 -12.37 -2.51
C THR A 31 1.53 -11.10 -2.36
N LEU A 32 0.33 -11.12 -2.92
CA LEU A 32 -0.48 -9.91 -2.86
C LEU A 32 -1.97 -10.25 -2.74
N GLU A 33 -2.71 -9.32 -2.14
CA GLU A 33 -4.17 -9.33 -2.12
C GLU A 33 -4.65 -8.01 -2.72
N ALA A 34 -5.56 -8.11 -3.68
CA ALA A 34 -6.07 -6.95 -4.41
C ALA A 34 -7.50 -6.65 -3.99
N PHE A 35 -7.80 -5.37 -3.84
CA PHE A 35 -9.13 -4.89 -3.45
C PHE A 35 -9.55 -3.79 -4.41
N SER A 36 -10.76 -3.89 -4.95
CA SER A 36 -11.33 -2.84 -5.77
C SER A 36 -12.08 -1.79 -4.95
N SER A 37 -12.14 -1.99 -3.65
CA SER A 37 -12.86 -1.10 -2.73
C SER A 37 -12.05 -0.88 -1.46
N PRO A 38 -11.86 0.39 -1.05
CA PRO A 38 -11.18 0.66 0.22
C PRO A 38 -11.95 0.12 1.41
N THR A 39 -13.27 0.07 1.33
CA THR A 39 -14.10 -0.46 2.41
C THR A 39 -13.79 -1.93 2.68
N GLU A 40 -13.60 -2.73 1.62
CA GLU A 40 -13.25 -4.15 1.78
C GLU A 40 -11.88 -4.31 2.45
N PHE A 41 -10.93 -3.47 2.08
CA PHE A 41 -9.62 -3.49 2.73
C PHE A 41 -9.74 -3.12 4.21
N LEU A 42 -10.52 -2.09 4.53
CA LEU A 42 -10.66 -1.64 5.92
C LEU A 42 -11.27 -2.72 6.82
N LYS A 43 -12.09 -3.61 6.27
CA LYS A 43 -12.67 -4.71 7.05
C LYS A 43 -11.61 -5.68 7.55
N ILE A 44 -10.55 -5.90 6.78
CA ILE A 44 -9.51 -6.86 7.19
C ILE A 44 -8.35 -6.20 7.92
N LEU A 45 -8.32 -4.87 7.95
CA LEU A 45 -7.19 -4.12 8.51
C LEU A 45 -6.77 -4.57 9.90
N PRO A 46 -7.70 -4.83 10.85
CA PRO A 46 -7.29 -5.24 12.21
C PRO A 46 -6.55 -6.58 12.25
N SER A 47 -6.68 -7.42 11.24
CA SER A 47 -6.06 -8.75 11.22
C SER A 47 -4.80 -8.82 10.36
N ILE A 48 -4.35 -7.68 9.81
CA ILE A 48 -3.21 -7.67 8.89
C ILE A 48 -1.89 -7.87 9.63
N GLY A 49 -1.04 -8.72 9.07
CA GLY A 49 0.31 -8.93 9.56
C GLY A 49 1.33 -8.06 8.83
N SER A 50 2.46 -8.65 8.47
CA SER A 50 3.53 -7.90 7.80
C SER A 50 3.21 -7.61 6.34
N GLY A 51 3.71 -6.51 5.83
CA GLY A 51 3.53 -6.16 4.43
C GLY A 51 3.60 -4.67 4.14
N CYS A 52 2.95 -4.27 3.06
CA CYS A 52 2.79 -2.87 2.72
C CYS A 52 1.47 -2.67 1.99
N LEU A 53 1.03 -1.42 1.92
CA LEU A 53 -0.20 -1.04 1.26
C LEU A 53 0.14 -0.15 0.06
N VAL A 54 -0.33 -0.55 -1.12
CA VAL A 54 -0.25 0.27 -2.35
C VAL A 54 -1.66 0.77 -2.59
N LEU A 55 -1.86 2.06 -2.55
CA LEU A 55 -3.18 2.65 -2.36
C LEU A 55 -3.43 3.77 -3.37
N ASP A 56 -4.49 3.63 -4.16
CA ASP A 56 -4.95 4.70 -5.02
C ASP A 56 -5.46 5.85 -4.16
N LEU A 57 -5.02 7.05 -4.47
CA LEU A 57 -5.43 8.21 -3.70
C LEU A 57 -6.89 8.60 -3.96
N GLN A 58 -7.30 8.51 -5.22
CA GLN A 58 -8.61 9.02 -5.65
C GLN A 58 -9.58 7.89 -5.91
N MET A 59 -10.44 7.63 -4.95
CA MET A 59 -11.50 6.64 -5.05
C MET A 59 -12.82 7.26 -4.59
N PRO A 60 -13.97 6.84 -5.17
CA PRO A 60 -15.25 7.37 -4.74
C PRO A 60 -15.56 7.02 -3.29
N GLY A 61 -16.10 7.97 -2.56
CA GLY A 61 -16.49 7.76 -1.16
C GLY A 61 -15.32 7.85 -0.21
N VAL A 62 -14.78 6.72 0.17
CA VAL A 62 -13.62 6.67 1.08
C VAL A 62 -12.36 6.98 0.29
N THR A 63 -11.65 8.03 0.68
CA THR A 63 -10.43 8.45 -0.03
C THR A 63 -9.20 7.72 0.49
N GLY A 64 -8.10 7.80 -0.26
CA GLY A 64 -6.83 7.26 0.19
C GLY A 64 -6.36 7.89 1.50
N PHE A 65 -6.65 9.16 1.72
CA PHE A 65 -6.28 9.80 2.99
C PHE A 65 -7.07 9.24 4.17
N ASP A 66 -8.35 8.90 3.96
CA ASP A 66 -9.16 8.25 4.99
C ASP A 66 -8.57 6.90 5.38
N VAL A 67 -8.10 6.14 4.39
CA VAL A 67 -7.46 4.85 4.64
C VAL A 67 -6.14 5.04 5.38
N GLN A 68 -5.35 6.05 4.99
CA GLN A 68 -4.10 6.37 5.69
C GLN A 68 -4.34 6.63 7.17
N ASP A 69 -5.38 7.41 7.49
CA ASP A 69 -5.72 7.71 8.88
C ASP A 69 -6.07 6.43 9.65
N ALA A 70 -6.82 5.53 9.03
CA ALA A 70 -7.20 4.26 9.67
C ALA A 70 -5.98 3.38 9.91
N VAL A 71 -5.06 3.30 8.93
CA VAL A 71 -3.84 2.52 9.05
C VAL A 71 -2.96 3.06 10.18
N ALA A 72 -2.87 4.37 10.30
CA ALA A 72 -2.03 5.02 11.33
C ALA A 72 -2.47 4.68 12.76
N LYS A 73 -3.73 4.28 12.94
CA LYS A 73 -4.26 3.93 14.26
C LYS A 73 -3.97 2.49 14.68
N GLN A 74 -3.42 1.68 13.78
CA GLN A 74 -3.10 0.29 14.12
C GLN A 74 -1.83 0.23 14.97
N ALA A 75 -1.69 -0.84 15.75
CA ALA A 75 -0.51 -1.05 16.60
C ALA A 75 0.76 -1.18 15.76
N ASN A 76 0.66 -1.83 14.60
CA ASN A 76 1.76 -2.00 13.67
C ASN A 76 1.34 -1.46 12.30
N PRO A 77 1.39 -0.13 12.09
CA PRO A 77 0.90 0.45 10.85
C PRO A 77 1.68 -0.05 9.64
N LEU A 78 0.97 -0.38 8.57
CA LEU A 78 1.59 -0.71 7.30
C LEU A 78 2.21 0.54 6.69
N PRO A 79 3.40 0.41 6.07
CA PRO A 79 3.89 1.48 5.20
C PRO A 79 2.98 1.60 3.99
N ILE A 80 2.74 2.83 3.55
CA ILE A 80 1.81 3.12 2.45
C ILE A 80 2.56 3.76 1.30
N ILE A 81 2.34 3.23 0.09
CA ILE A 81 2.76 3.85 -1.15
C ILE A 81 1.49 4.32 -1.84
N PHE A 82 1.36 5.63 -2.04
CA PHE A 82 0.22 6.17 -2.77
C PHE A 82 0.46 6.14 -4.27
N LEU A 83 -0.60 5.83 -5.01
CA LEU A 83 -0.61 5.93 -6.46
C LEU A 83 -1.66 6.96 -6.87
N THR A 84 -1.38 7.69 -7.93
CA THR A 84 -2.35 8.65 -8.45
C THR A 84 -2.25 8.75 -9.97
N GLY A 85 -3.40 8.89 -10.61
CA GLY A 85 -3.46 9.17 -12.05
C GLY A 85 -3.18 10.63 -12.37
N GLN A 86 -3.50 11.52 -11.43
CA GLN A 86 -3.28 12.96 -11.57
C GLN A 86 -2.86 13.50 -10.21
N GLY A 87 -1.56 13.47 -9.94
CA GLY A 87 -1.05 13.91 -8.66
C GLY A 87 -0.87 15.42 -8.60
N GLU A 88 -1.39 16.01 -7.54
CA GLU A 88 -1.11 17.39 -7.18
C GLU A 88 0.05 17.40 -6.19
N VAL A 89 0.89 18.43 -6.27
CA VAL A 89 2.01 18.59 -5.33
C VAL A 89 1.50 18.61 -3.89
N GLN A 90 0.36 19.25 -3.67
CA GLN A 90 -0.25 19.36 -2.34
C GLN A 90 -0.62 18.01 -1.76
N ASP A 91 -1.12 17.10 -2.61
CA ASP A 91 -1.49 15.75 -2.18
C ASP A 91 -0.24 14.96 -1.76
N ALA A 92 0.82 15.07 -2.54
CA ALA A 92 2.08 14.41 -2.22
C ALA A 92 2.64 14.93 -0.89
N VAL A 93 2.62 16.23 -0.70
CA VAL A 93 3.10 16.84 0.55
C VAL A 93 2.28 16.34 1.74
N ARG A 94 0.95 16.33 1.59
CA ARG A 94 0.07 15.84 2.65
C ARG A 94 0.34 14.38 2.98
N ALA A 95 0.43 13.52 1.96
CA ALA A 95 0.70 12.10 2.15
C ALA A 95 2.01 11.87 2.89
N MET A 96 3.08 12.55 2.47
CA MET A 96 4.40 12.37 3.06
C MET A 96 4.47 12.94 4.49
N ARG A 97 3.78 14.05 4.75
CA ARG A 97 3.70 14.61 6.10
C ARG A 97 3.00 13.68 7.08
N HIS A 98 2.08 12.85 6.58
CA HIS A 98 1.35 11.89 7.41
C HIS A 98 2.00 10.51 7.39
N GLY A 99 3.25 10.43 6.93
CA GLY A 99 4.07 9.23 7.10
C GLY A 99 4.05 8.22 5.97
N ALA A 100 3.54 8.58 4.79
CA ALA A 100 3.59 7.68 3.64
C ALA A 100 5.04 7.33 3.29
N GLU A 101 5.25 6.12 2.81
CA GLU A 101 6.56 5.68 2.34
C GLU A 101 6.92 6.38 1.04
N ASP A 102 5.94 6.50 0.12
CA ASP A 102 6.18 7.13 -1.17
C ASP A 102 4.86 7.58 -1.79
N PHE A 103 4.97 8.37 -2.87
CA PHE A 103 3.82 8.88 -3.61
C PHE A 103 4.22 8.88 -5.08
N LEU A 104 3.61 8.00 -5.88
CA LEU A 104 3.99 7.74 -7.26
C LEU A 104 2.83 7.94 -8.22
N GLY A 105 3.16 8.28 -9.48
CA GLY A 105 2.15 8.35 -10.54
C GLY A 105 1.89 6.97 -11.14
N LYS A 106 0.63 6.70 -11.48
CA LYS A 106 0.25 5.44 -12.13
C LYS A 106 0.89 5.27 -13.52
N HIS A 107 1.26 6.38 -14.14
CA HIS A 107 1.87 6.37 -15.47
C HIS A 107 3.39 6.31 -15.43
N GLY A 108 3.97 6.20 -14.24
CA GLY A 108 5.39 6.00 -14.07
C GLY A 108 5.80 4.56 -14.35
N SER A 109 7.07 4.26 -14.16
CA SER A 109 7.58 2.92 -14.47
C SER A 109 7.14 1.91 -13.40
N ALA A 110 6.84 0.68 -13.85
CA ALA A 110 6.51 -0.39 -12.92
C ALA A 110 7.70 -0.75 -12.03
N GLU A 111 8.92 -0.61 -12.54
CA GLU A 111 10.13 -0.81 -11.74
C GLU A 111 10.25 0.19 -10.61
N GLU A 112 9.82 1.42 -10.82
CA GLU A 112 9.84 2.45 -9.77
C GLU A 112 8.91 2.04 -8.63
N LEU A 113 7.72 1.53 -8.97
CA LEU A 113 6.80 1.03 -7.98
C LEU A 113 7.37 -0.17 -7.24
N LEU A 114 7.98 -1.11 -7.98
CA LEU A 114 8.59 -2.29 -7.37
C LEU A 114 9.68 -1.92 -6.38
N THR A 115 10.53 -0.95 -6.74
CA THR A 115 11.59 -0.47 -5.84
C THR A 115 10.99 0.14 -4.57
N ALA A 116 9.93 0.93 -4.71
CA ALA A 116 9.26 1.53 -3.54
C ALA A 116 8.65 0.46 -2.65
N ILE A 117 8.06 -0.57 -3.25
CA ILE A 117 7.48 -1.70 -2.51
C ILE A 117 8.57 -2.44 -1.72
N GLU A 118 9.70 -2.74 -2.36
CA GLU A 118 10.79 -3.45 -1.70
C GLU A 118 11.33 -2.66 -0.52
N ARG A 119 11.44 -1.34 -0.68
CA ARG A 119 11.86 -0.45 0.41
C ARG A 119 10.84 -0.46 1.55
N ALA A 120 9.55 -0.42 1.21
CA ALA A 120 8.48 -0.43 2.19
C ALA A 120 8.45 -1.74 2.97
N LEU A 121 8.60 -2.87 2.28
CA LEU A 121 8.62 -4.18 2.93
C LEU A 121 9.82 -4.31 3.88
N ALA A 122 10.98 -3.82 3.47
CA ALA A 122 12.17 -3.85 4.33
C ALA A 122 11.99 -2.99 5.58
N ARG A 123 11.40 -1.80 5.42
CA ARG A 123 11.10 -0.92 6.55
C ARG A 123 10.11 -1.57 7.50
N ASN A 124 9.06 -2.18 6.97
CA ASN A 124 8.05 -2.86 7.78
C ASN A 124 8.68 -3.99 8.61
N ALA A 125 9.55 -4.80 7.99
CA ALA A 125 10.23 -5.89 8.68
C ALA A 125 11.09 -5.36 9.83
N ARG A 126 11.84 -4.27 9.61
CA ARG A 126 12.68 -3.68 10.66
C ARG A 126 11.84 -3.14 11.82
N GLU A 127 10.74 -2.47 11.52
CA GLU A 127 9.90 -1.88 12.54
C GLU A 127 9.19 -2.95 13.37
N ARG A 128 8.76 -4.03 12.73
CA ARG A 128 8.14 -5.14 13.45
C ARG A 128 9.13 -5.84 14.38
N THR A 129 10.36 -6.05 13.92
CA THR A 129 11.41 -6.61 14.75
C THR A 129 11.69 -5.72 15.96
N ARG A 130 11.78 -4.41 15.74
CA ARG A 130 12.04 -3.44 16.81
C ARG A 130 10.93 -3.47 17.86
N ARG A 131 9.66 -3.59 17.43
CA ARG A 131 8.54 -3.63 18.38
C ARG A 131 8.49 -4.92 19.19
N GLN A 132 9.08 -5.99 18.69
CA GLN A 132 9.15 -7.27 19.38
C GLN A 132 10.30 -7.34 20.38
N SER A 133 11.21 -6.41 20.32
CA SER A 133 12.41 -6.42 21.16
C SER A 133 12.15 -5.91 22.56
#